data_d34d506e962cbb666862d14d89c18b88
#
_entry.id   d34d506e962cbb666862d14d89c18b88
#
_cell.length_a   1.000
_cell.length_b   1.000
_cell.length_c   1.000
_cell.angle_alpha   90.00
_cell.angle_beta   90.00
_cell.angle_gamma   90.00
#
_symmetry.space_group_name_H-M   'P 1'
#
loop_
_entity.id
_entity.type
_entity.pdbx_description
1 polymer ?
#
loop_
_entity_poly.entity_id
_entity_poly.type
_entity_poly.pdbx_seq_one_letter_code
_entity_poly.pdbx_strand_id
1 'polypeptide(L)'
;MGVLIAQGRTVKSNNYMVEVDPLIESLYRWSDISGVLLMGIIGGTMARKRGYDIIGFFFIAMFSSLGGGMVRDVLINRGTVAAMSQPEYLYLAFTGALIARFVYFKGKTWDYLQAHGDAVVSGLWAATGAVKAITYGLPLIPCIMMGVFTATGGSMIRDIVMGREPSVFGDNQPTVIPAVACAIIVLVGHHFDMMAVGMIIGPLVSIFLALLGIWAGWRVPAYQDWAPINDTAAQVKVLAKKAENKSRAVGRRLEPHRVRSWRHRQMEAALQRRIEKEVRSGKRRGIVKVNAESVGRVLDVLCEFGTQLCAFGLQLRQFCLLFGR
;
A
#
# COMPACT_ATOMS: atom_id res chain seq x y z
N MET A 1 7.33 17.82 -32.13
CA MET A 1 6.52 17.41 -33.30
C MET A 1 5.55 16.37 -32.77
N GLY A 2 4.33 16.83 -32.43
CA GLY A 2 3.32 16.01 -31.76
C GLY A 2 2.75 15.00 -32.74
N VAL A 3 2.73 13.73 -32.31
CA VAL A 3 2.05 12.69 -33.06
C VAL A 3 0.67 12.53 -32.47
N LEU A 4 -0.30 13.11 -33.16
CA LEU A 4 -1.72 12.82 -32.97
C LEU A 4 -1.98 11.37 -33.39
N ILE A 5 -2.49 10.55 -32.51
CA ILE A 5 -3.21 9.34 -32.86
C ILE A 5 -4.59 9.81 -33.32
N ALA A 6 -4.71 10.13 -34.57
CA ALA A 6 -5.99 10.46 -35.22
C ALA A 6 -6.03 9.77 -36.58
N GLN A 7 -7.02 8.92 -36.72
CA GLN A 7 -7.51 8.38 -38.02
C GLN A 7 -6.44 7.74 -38.91
N GLY A 8 -6.09 6.49 -38.67
CA GLY A 8 -5.35 5.65 -39.61
C GLY A 8 -3.99 6.17 -40.04
N ARG A 9 -3.30 6.94 -39.18
CA ARG A 9 -1.97 7.48 -39.46
C ARG A 9 -0.89 6.69 -38.76
N THR A 10 0.11 6.31 -39.54
CA THR A 10 1.34 5.68 -39.08
C THR A 10 2.10 6.53 -38.07
N VAL A 11 2.36 5.98 -36.90
CA VAL A 11 3.21 6.61 -35.87
C VAL A 11 4.67 6.32 -36.22
N LYS A 12 5.42 7.36 -36.58
CA LYS A 12 6.83 7.24 -36.92
C LYS A 12 7.65 7.24 -35.61
N SER A 13 7.97 6.06 -35.09
CA SER A 13 8.95 5.87 -34.04
C SER A 13 10.22 5.28 -34.68
N ASN A 14 11.33 6.03 -34.64
CA ASN A 14 12.68 5.62 -35.05
C ASN A 14 12.74 4.38 -35.97
N ASN A 15 12.41 4.56 -37.26
CA ASN A 15 12.49 3.58 -38.37
C ASN A 15 11.49 2.42 -38.42
N TYR A 16 10.56 2.24 -37.47
CA TYR A 16 9.52 1.26 -37.57
C TYR A 16 8.16 1.97 -37.63
N MET A 17 7.45 1.80 -38.77
CA MET A 17 6.05 2.19 -38.89
C MET A 17 5.22 1.04 -38.32
N VAL A 18 4.71 1.17 -37.10
CA VAL A 18 3.72 0.23 -36.58
C VAL A 18 2.36 0.70 -37.03
N GLU A 19 1.75 -0.02 -37.96
CA GLU A 19 0.35 0.16 -38.34
C GLU A 19 -0.50 -0.34 -37.16
N VAL A 20 -1.12 0.57 -36.43
CA VAL A 20 -1.96 0.21 -35.31
C VAL A 20 -3.33 -0.17 -35.82
N ASP A 21 -3.77 -1.39 -35.54
CA ASP A 21 -5.11 -1.89 -35.86
C ASP A 21 -6.17 -0.90 -35.34
N PRO A 22 -7.13 -0.46 -36.18
CA PRO A 22 -8.20 0.46 -35.78
C PRO A 22 -9.00 -0.02 -34.55
N LEU A 23 -9.12 -1.33 -34.39
CA LEU A 23 -9.76 -1.93 -33.21
C LEU A 23 -8.97 -1.64 -31.96
N ILE A 24 -7.63 -1.77 -31.97
CA ILE A 24 -6.76 -1.50 -30.84
C ILE A 24 -6.83 -0.02 -30.46
N GLU A 25 -6.81 0.89 -31.44
CA GLU A 25 -6.95 2.31 -31.25
C GLU A 25 -8.29 2.66 -30.58
N SER A 26 -9.37 2.08 -31.03
CA SER A 26 -10.71 2.28 -30.49
C SER A 26 -10.81 1.75 -29.06
N LEU A 27 -10.34 0.54 -28.77
CA LEU A 27 -10.34 -0.05 -27.43
C LEU A 27 -9.49 0.78 -26.47
N TYR A 28 -8.30 1.21 -26.92
CA TYR A 28 -7.44 2.10 -26.14
C TYR A 28 -8.16 3.38 -25.75
N ARG A 29 -8.73 4.08 -26.73
CA ARG A 29 -9.41 5.36 -26.53
C ARG A 29 -10.59 5.23 -25.58
N TRP A 30 -11.47 4.25 -25.79
CA TRP A 30 -12.63 4.03 -24.91
C TRP A 30 -12.22 3.67 -23.48
N SER A 31 -11.22 2.81 -23.32
CA SER A 31 -10.69 2.45 -22.01
C SER A 31 -10.09 3.66 -21.26
N ASP A 32 -9.35 4.51 -21.97
CA ASP A 32 -8.68 5.66 -21.36
C ASP A 32 -9.70 6.76 -20.98
N ILE A 33 -10.62 7.10 -21.90
CA ILE A 33 -11.66 8.13 -21.71
C ILE A 33 -12.64 7.76 -20.59
N SER A 34 -13.15 6.52 -20.59
CA SER A 34 -14.08 6.06 -19.55
C SER A 34 -13.42 6.07 -18.16
N GLY A 35 -12.14 5.71 -18.11
CA GLY A 35 -11.34 5.78 -16.90
C GLY A 35 -11.20 7.21 -16.37
N VAL A 36 -10.92 8.18 -17.23
CA VAL A 36 -10.79 9.59 -16.87
C VAL A 36 -12.07 10.14 -16.25
N LEU A 37 -13.22 9.87 -16.87
CA LEU A 37 -14.51 10.30 -16.35
C LEU A 37 -14.81 9.69 -14.97
N LEU A 38 -14.65 8.37 -14.84
CA LEU A 38 -14.95 7.66 -13.61
C LEU A 38 -14.01 8.08 -12.47
N MET A 39 -12.71 8.23 -12.75
CA MET A 39 -11.75 8.70 -11.76
C MET A 39 -11.95 10.17 -11.38
N GLY A 40 -12.47 11.00 -12.28
CA GLY A 40 -12.88 12.36 -11.96
C GLY A 40 -14.02 12.40 -10.93
N ILE A 41 -15.01 11.50 -11.09
CA ILE A 41 -16.12 11.34 -10.13
C ILE A 41 -15.59 10.81 -8.79
N ILE A 42 -14.78 9.78 -8.79
CA ILE A 42 -14.19 9.19 -7.58
C ILE A 42 -13.33 10.22 -6.83
N GLY A 43 -12.41 10.88 -7.52
CA GLY A 43 -11.53 11.91 -6.95
C GLY A 43 -12.31 13.09 -6.37
N GLY A 44 -13.31 13.58 -7.11
CA GLY A 44 -14.20 14.65 -6.63
C GLY A 44 -14.99 14.26 -5.39
N THR A 45 -15.56 13.06 -5.35
CA THR A 45 -16.28 12.59 -4.15
C THR A 45 -15.37 12.43 -2.94
N MET A 46 -14.13 11.99 -3.13
CA MET A 46 -13.14 11.90 -2.05
C MET A 46 -12.73 13.29 -1.54
N ALA A 47 -12.51 14.25 -2.43
CA ALA A 47 -12.22 15.63 -2.07
C ALA A 47 -13.36 16.25 -1.26
N ARG A 48 -14.60 16.01 -1.68
CA ARG A 48 -15.81 16.47 -0.97
C ARG A 48 -15.93 15.88 0.43
N LYS A 49 -15.64 14.59 0.61
CA LYS A 49 -15.65 13.94 1.93
C LYS A 49 -14.64 14.57 2.90
N ARG A 50 -13.56 15.15 2.38
CA ARG A 50 -12.51 15.83 3.15
C ARG A 50 -12.79 17.31 3.43
N GLY A 51 -13.85 17.87 2.83
CA GLY A 51 -14.23 19.26 3.03
C GLY A 51 -13.30 20.26 2.35
N TYR A 52 -12.62 19.87 1.26
CA TYR A 52 -11.82 20.80 0.48
C TYR A 52 -12.68 21.92 -0.13
N ASP A 53 -12.10 23.11 -0.27
CA ASP A 53 -12.68 24.20 -1.01
C ASP A 53 -12.89 23.86 -2.49
N ILE A 54 -13.53 24.73 -3.24
CA ILE A 54 -13.89 24.46 -4.63
C ILE A 54 -12.64 24.26 -5.51
N ILE A 55 -11.55 24.99 -5.22
CA ILE A 55 -10.32 24.92 -5.97
C ILE A 55 -9.62 23.59 -5.69
N GLY A 56 -9.40 23.25 -4.43
CA GLY A 56 -8.80 21.96 -4.01
C GLY A 56 -9.61 20.77 -4.50
N PHE A 57 -10.95 20.88 -4.48
CA PHE A 57 -11.84 19.87 -5.03
C PHE A 57 -11.56 19.58 -6.51
N PHE A 58 -11.49 20.61 -7.35
CA PHE A 58 -11.21 20.43 -8.78
C PHE A 58 -9.81 19.89 -9.02
N PHE A 59 -8.80 20.40 -8.33
CA PHE A 59 -7.43 19.88 -8.46
C PHE A 59 -7.32 18.39 -8.10
N ILE A 60 -7.95 17.95 -7.03
CA ILE A 60 -7.93 16.55 -6.62
C ILE A 60 -8.65 15.67 -7.64
N ALA A 61 -9.79 16.10 -8.17
CA ALA A 61 -10.49 15.38 -9.22
C ALA A 61 -9.62 15.26 -10.49
N MET A 62 -8.95 16.34 -10.89
CA MET A 62 -8.03 16.36 -12.03
C MET A 62 -6.83 15.45 -11.82
N PHE A 63 -6.16 15.52 -10.66
CA PHE A 63 -5.03 14.63 -10.36
C PHE A 63 -5.45 13.17 -10.32
N SER A 64 -6.61 12.86 -9.80
CA SER A 64 -7.15 11.51 -9.80
C SER A 64 -7.39 10.98 -11.21
N SER A 65 -7.96 11.81 -12.08
CA SER A 65 -8.39 11.41 -13.44
C SER A 65 -7.26 11.44 -14.47
N LEU A 66 -6.35 12.39 -14.38
CA LEU A 66 -5.30 12.61 -15.39
C LEU A 66 -3.93 12.10 -14.94
N GLY A 67 -3.71 11.95 -13.63
CA GLY A 67 -2.40 11.70 -13.04
C GLY A 67 -1.72 10.44 -13.56
N GLY A 68 -2.44 9.33 -13.71
CA GLY A 68 -1.90 8.08 -14.25
C GLY A 68 -1.41 8.21 -15.69
N GLY A 69 -2.23 8.82 -16.56
CA GLY A 69 -1.87 9.11 -17.95
C GLY A 69 -0.71 10.10 -18.06
N MET A 70 -0.67 11.11 -17.19
CA MET A 70 0.44 12.07 -17.15
C MET A 70 1.77 11.40 -16.76
N VAL A 71 1.77 10.58 -15.72
CA VAL A 71 2.97 9.81 -15.32
C VAL A 71 3.44 8.92 -16.45
N ARG A 72 2.54 8.17 -17.08
CA ARG A 72 2.83 7.33 -18.25
C ARG A 72 3.51 8.13 -19.35
N ASP A 73 2.90 9.23 -19.76
CA ASP A 73 3.34 9.99 -20.92
C ASP A 73 4.68 10.70 -20.68
N VAL A 74 4.90 11.19 -19.45
CA VAL A 74 6.18 11.78 -19.03
C VAL A 74 7.29 10.73 -19.02
N LEU A 75 7.03 9.52 -18.51
CA LEU A 75 8.04 8.46 -18.45
C LEU A 75 8.38 7.89 -19.83
N ILE A 76 7.39 7.77 -20.74
CA ILE A 76 7.63 7.37 -22.13
C ILE A 76 8.40 8.45 -22.88
N ASN A 77 8.20 9.73 -22.54
CA ASN A 77 8.89 10.89 -23.11
C ASN A 77 8.93 10.90 -24.67
N ARG A 78 7.81 10.61 -25.29
CA ARG A 78 7.66 10.54 -26.75
C ARG A 78 6.59 11.50 -27.28
N GLY A 79 6.62 12.73 -26.82
CA GLY A 79 5.68 13.78 -27.23
C GLY A 79 5.03 14.48 -26.05
N THR A 80 4.04 15.33 -26.35
CA THR A 80 3.26 16.03 -25.31
C THR A 80 2.32 15.06 -24.59
N VAL A 81 2.11 15.33 -23.30
CA VAL A 81 1.16 14.57 -22.48
C VAL A 81 -0.24 14.64 -23.13
N ALA A 82 -0.93 13.50 -23.21
CA ALA A 82 -2.26 13.41 -23.86
C ALA A 82 -3.26 14.39 -23.25
N ALA A 83 -3.24 14.59 -21.94
CA ALA A 83 -4.07 15.57 -21.25
C ALA A 83 -3.87 17.02 -21.73
N MET A 84 -2.70 17.35 -22.28
CA MET A 84 -2.39 18.69 -22.80
C MET A 84 -2.59 18.79 -24.31
N SER A 85 -2.49 17.70 -25.04
CA SER A 85 -2.63 17.68 -26.50
C SER A 85 -4.06 17.39 -26.98
N GLN A 86 -4.88 16.77 -26.13
CA GLN A 86 -6.25 16.38 -26.45
C GLN A 86 -7.22 17.00 -25.42
N PRO A 87 -7.96 18.05 -25.77
CA PRO A 87 -8.84 18.76 -24.83
C PRO A 87 -9.97 17.89 -24.26
N GLU A 88 -10.29 16.78 -24.92
CA GLU A 88 -11.32 15.82 -24.48
C GLU A 88 -11.02 15.29 -23.05
N TYR A 89 -9.76 15.05 -22.73
CA TYR A 89 -9.38 14.56 -21.41
C TYR A 89 -9.70 15.55 -20.31
N LEU A 90 -9.42 16.85 -20.56
CA LEU A 90 -9.75 17.92 -19.63
C LEU A 90 -11.26 18.09 -19.47
N TYR A 91 -12.00 18.07 -20.60
CA TYR A 91 -13.48 18.17 -20.53
C TYR A 91 -14.08 17.02 -19.73
N LEU A 92 -13.61 15.80 -19.91
CA LEU A 92 -14.11 14.65 -19.18
C LEU A 92 -13.72 14.67 -17.70
N ALA A 93 -12.49 15.08 -17.39
CA ALA A 93 -12.07 15.26 -16.00
C ALA A 93 -12.92 16.31 -15.27
N PHE A 94 -13.18 17.45 -15.92
CA PHE A 94 -14.08 18.49 -15.41
C PHE A 94 -15.53 18.00 -15.29
N THR A 95 -16.03 17.28 -16.29
CA THR A 95 -17.39 16.70 -16.25
C THR A 95 -17.53 15.72 -15.09
N GLY A 96 -16.55 14.83 -14.88
CA GLY A 96 -16.52 13.94 -13.73
C GLY A 96 -16.52 14.70 -12.40
N ALA A 97 -15.71 15.75 -12.29
CA ALA A 97 -15.70 16.62 -11.13
C ALA A 97 -17.05 17.33 -10.90
N LEU A 98 -17.67 17.85 -11.95
CA LEU A 98 -18.99 18.47 -11.87
C LEU A 98 -20.08 17.49 -11.43
N ILE A 99 -20.08 16.26 -11.97
CA ILE A 99 -20.99 15.20 -11.51
C ILE A 99 -20.81 14.97 -10.01
N ALA A 100 -19.59 14.81 -9.54
CA ALA A 100 -19.28 14.62 -8.12
C ALA A 100 -19.67 15.85 -7.25
N ARG A 101 -19.67 17.05 -7.84
CA ARG A 101 -20.06 18.28 -7.17
C ARG A 101 -21.57 18.39 -6.98
N PHE A 102 -22.34 18.04 -7.99
CA PHE A 102 -23.80 18.19 -7.97
C PHE A 102 -24.50 16.96 -7.42
N VAL A 103 -24.00 15.76 -7.70
CA VAL A 103 -24.56 14.52 -7.17
C VAL A 103 -23.91 14.20 -5.83
N TYR A 104 -24.74 14.04 -4.79
CA TYR A 104 -24.25 13.75 -3.45
C TYR A 104 -24.16 12.24 -3.21
N PHE A 105 -23.00 11.70 -3.53
CA PHE A 105 -22.71 10.29 -3.27
C PHE A 105 -22.29 10.09 -1.81
N LYS A 106 -23.08 9.36 -1.02
CA LYS A 106 -22.87 9.15 0.41
C LYS A 106 -23.21 7.74 0.85
N GLY A 107 -22.53 7.28 1.90
CA GLY A 107 -22.85 6.04 2.61
C GLY A 107 -22.01 4.85 2.17
N LYS A 108 -22.19 3.73 2.89
CA LYS A 108 -21.42 2.48 2.68
C LYS A 108 -21.54 1.93 1.26
N THR A 109 -22.71 2.06 0.65
CA THR A 109 -22.98 1.62 -0.74
C THR A 109 -22.09 2.38 -1.73
N TRP A 110 -21.89 3.68 -1.51
CA TRP A 110 -20.99 4.47 -2.35
C TRP A 110 -19.52 4.07 -2.15
N ASP A 111 -19.09 3.84 -0.90
CA ASP A 111 -17.73 3.41 -0.62
C ASP A 111 -17.42 2.07 -1.28
N TYR A 112 -18.39 1.16 -1.30
CA TYR A 112 -18.30 -0.12 -2.00
C TYR A 112 -18.23 0.08 -3.52
N LEU A 113 -19.10 0.88 -4.09
CA LEU A 113 -19.13 1.18 -5.53
C LEU A 113 -17.84 1.88 -5.99
N GLN A 114 -17.30 2.77 -5.15
CA GLN A 114 -16.02 3.45 -5.40
C GLN A 114 -14.86 2.45 -5.50
N ALA A 115 -14.76 1.48 -4.58
CA ALA A 115 -13.72 0.45 -4.63
C ALA A 115 -13.81 -0.42 -5.88
N HIS A 116 -15.04 -0.78 -6.31
CA HIS A 116 -15.28 -1.52 -7.55
C HIS A 116 -14.93 -0.68 -8.79
N GLY A 117 -15.31 0.60 -8.79
CA GLY A 117 -14.97 1.54 -9.87
C GLY A 117 -13.46 1.73 -10.02
N ASP A 118 -12.76 1.86 -8.91
CA ASP A 118 -11.29 1.98 -8.88
C ASP A 118 -10.62 0.70 -9.45
N ALA A 119 -11.14 -0.48 -9.09
CA ALA A 119 -10.67 -1.76 -9.64
C ALA A 119 -10.88 -1.86 -11.17
N VAL A 120 -12.04 -1.41 -11.67
CA VAL A 120 -12.35 -1.41 -13.11
C VAL A 120 -11.38 -0.48 -13.86
N VAL A 121 -11.22 0.76 -13.40
CA VAL A 121 -10.33 1.73 -14.06
C VAL A 121 -8.89 1.27 -13.99
N SER A 122 -8.44 0.74 -12.86
CA SER A 122 -7.09 0.21 -12.71
C SER A 122 -6.79 -0.88 -13.75
N GLY A 123 -7.73 -1.80 -13.99
CA GLY A 123 -7.58 -2.84 -15.02
C GLY A 123 -7.50 -2.27 -16.43
N LEU A 124 -8.39 -1.33 -16.78
CA LEU A 124 -8.40 -0.67 -18.08
C LEU A 124 -7.11 0.11 -18.33
N TRP A 125 -6.66 0.87 -17.35
CA TRP A 125 -5.44 1.67 -17.45
C TRP A 125 -4.15 0.86 -17.41
N ALA A 126 -4.16 -0.30 -16.78
CA ALA A 126 -3.04 -1.23 -16.87
C ALA A 126 -2.82 -1.70 -18.32
N ALA A 127 -3.91 -2.03 -19.04
CA ALA A 127 -3.84 -2.41 -20.44
C ALA A 127 -3.37 -1.24 -21.32
N THR A 128 -3.99 -0.06 -21.17
CA THR A 128 -3.61 1.12 -21.99
C THR A 128 -2.16 1.54 -21.74
N GLY A 129 -1.67 1.44 -20.51
CA GLY A 129 -0.28 1.72 -20.19
C GLY A 129 0.69 0.76 -20.85
N ALA A 130 0.41 -0.55 -20.79
CA ALA A 130 1.21 -1.59 -21.43
C ALA A 130 1.19 -1.46 -22.96
N VAL A 131 0.01 -1.29 -23.56
CA VAL A 131 -0.13 -1.14 -25.02
C VAL A 131 0.65 0.07 -25.53
N LYS A 132 0.52 1.22 -24.87
CA LYS A 132 1.26 2.42 -25.26
C LYS A 132 2.77 2.20 -25.20
N ALA A 133 3.26 1.54 -24.16
CA ALA A 133 4.67 1.21 -24.02
C ALA A 133 5.17 0.26 -25.13
N ILE A 134 4.37 -0.77 -25.48
CA ILE A 134 4.64 -1.70 -26.58
C ILE A 134 4.71 -0.95 -27.91
N THR A 135 3.73 -0.07 -28.18
CA THR A 135 3.66 0.71 -29.44
C THR A 135 4.90 1.60 -29.63
N TYR A 136 5.50 2.06 -28.52
CA TYR A 136 6.76 2.82 -28.60
C TYR A 136 8.01 1.93 -28.54
N GLY A 137 7.87 0.61 -28.62
CA GLY A 137 8.99 -0.34 -28.69
C GLY A 137 9.79 -0.45 -27.39
N LEU A 138 9.18 -0.24 -26.22
CA LEU A 138 9.85 -0.43 -24.95
C LEU A 138 10.08 -1.93 -24.67
N PRO A 139 11.15 -2.30 -23.95
CA PRO A 139 11.40 -3.66 -23.50
C PRO A 139 10.30 -4.18 -22.56
N LEU A 140 10.25 -5.51 -22.36
CA LEU A 140 9.21 -6.21 -21.60
C LEU A 140 8.99 -5.66 -20.18
N ILE A 141 10.05 -5.49 -19.40
CA ILE A 141 9.93 -5.00 -18.02
C ILE A 141 9.38 -3.57 -17.96
N PRO A 142 9.90 -2.58 -18.72
CA PRO A 142 9.28 -1.27 -18.83
C PRO A 142 7.82 -1.29 -19.26
N CYS A 143 7.39 -2.19 -20.17
CA CYS A 143 5.99 -2.29 -20.55
C CYS A 143 5.09 -2.69 -19.37
N ILE A 144 5.53 -3.67 -18.56
CA ILE A 144 4.80 -4.06 -17.34
C ILE A 144 4.75 -2.87 -16.35
N MET A 145 5.88 -2.19 -16.14
CA MET A 145 5.93 -1.03 -15.25
C MET A 145 5.02 0.10 -15.71
N MET A 146 4.95 0.37 -17.02
CA MET A 146 4.04 1.38 -17.57
C MET A 146 2.58 1.03 -17.34
N GLY A 147 2.20 -0.24 -17.46
CA GLY A 147 0.87 -0.71 -17.09
C GLY A 147 0.55 -0.41 -15.63
N VAL A 148 1.45 -0.78 -14.71
CA VAL A 148 1.28 -0.53 -13.27
C VAL A 148 1.23 0.96 -12.94
N PHE A 149 2.16 1.76 -13.47
CA PHE A 149 2.20 3.20 -13.18
C PHE A 149 0.99 3.95 -13.74
N THR A 150 0.47 3.53 -14.89
CA THR A 150 -0.75 4.11 -15.43
C THR A 150 -1.95 3.77 -14.56
N ALA A 151 -2.06 2.53 -14.12
CA ALA A 151 -3.15 2.05 -13.29
C ALA A 151 -3.19 2.71 -11.89
N THR A 152 -2.02 2.92 -11.28
CA THR A 152 -1.93 3.38 -9.89
C THR A 152 -1.54 4.84 -9.74
N GLY A 153 -0.96 5.46 -10.76
CA GLY A 153 -0.38 6.80 -10.67
C GLY A 153 -1.39 7.88 -10.28
N GLY A 154 -2.59 7.85 -10.85
CA GLY A 154 -3.65 8.82 -10.53
C GLY A 154 -4.10 8.73 -9.07
N SER A 155 -4.34 7.53 -8.57
CA SER A 155 -4.71 7.29 -7.18
C SER A 155 -3.56 7.64 -6.21
N MET A 156 -2.32 7.34 -6.57
CA MET A 156 -1.15 7.70 -5.76
C MET A 156 -0.99 9.22 -5.64
N ILE A 157 -1.02 9.96 -6.74
CA ILE A 157 -0.91 11.42 -6.72
C ILE A 157 -2.05 12.02 -5.90
N ARG A 158 -3.30 11.58 -6.13
CA ARG A 158 -4.46 11.99 -5.35
C ARG A 158 -4.24 11.79 -3.86
N ASP A 159 -3.83 10.58 -3.45
CA ASP A 159 -3.70 10.23 -2.04
C ASP A 159 -2.57 11.03 -1.37
N ILE A 160 -1.43 11.22 -2.04
CA ILE A 160 -0.31 12.06 -1.57
C ILE A 160 -0.76 13.52 -1.39
N VAL A 161 -1.44 14.10 -2.39
CA VAL A 161 -1.93 15.48 -2.31
C VAL A 161 -2.97 15.64 -1.19
N MET A 162 -3.76 14.60 -0.93
CA MET A 162 -4.70 14.56 0.18
C MET A 162 -4.06 14.28 1.55
N GLY A 163 -2.73 14.11 1.63
CA GLY A 163 -2.03 13.77 2.87
C GLY A 163 -2.43 12.39 3.41
N ARG A 164 -2.71 11.43 2.53
CA ARG A 164 -3.02 10.04 2.87
C ARG A 164 -1.88 9.15 2.42
N GLU A 165 -1.69 8.05 3.15
CA GLU A 165 -0.86 6.96 2.64
C GLU A 165 -1.53 6.40 1.36
N PRO A 166 -0.78 6.34 0.22
CA PRO A 166 -1.33 5.81 -1.01
C PRO A 166 -1.78 4.37 -0.84
N SER A 167 -2.95 4.03 -1.41
CA SER A 167 -3.55 2.70 -1.33
C SER A 167 -2.70 1.58 -1.94
N VAL A 168 -1.63 1.94 -2.66
CA VAL A 168 -0.65 1.01 -3.22
C VAL A 168 0.31 0.48 -2.16
N PHE A 169 0.53 1.21 -1.07
CA PHE A 169 1.42 0.88 0.03
C PHE A 169 0.65 0.43 1.27
N GLY A 170 1.34 -0.30 2.14
CA GLY A 170 0.77 -0.69 3.42
C GLY A 170 -0.16 -1.90 3.37
N ASP A 171 -0.97 -2.05 4.43
CA ASP A 171 -1.93 -3.16 4.60
C ASP A 171 -3.22 -2.91 3.81
N ASN A 172 -3.09 -2.78 2.48
CA ASN A 172 -4.18 -2.46 1.57
C ASN A 172 -4.49 -3.61 0.60
N GLN A 173 -5.58 -3.42 -0.15
CA GLN A 173 -5.97 -4.37 -1.19
C GLN A 173 -4.90 -4.42 -2.29
N PRO A 174 -4.64 -5.60 -2.87
CA PRO A 174 -3.60 -5.76 -3.89
C PRO A 174 -4.03 -5.14 -5.21
N THR A 175 -3.70 -3.86 -5.45
CA THR A 175 -3.98 -3.17 -6.72
C THR A 175 -2.89 -3.41 -7.76
N VAL A 176 -1.65 -3.57 -7.32
CA VAL A 176 -0.48 -3.79 -8.20
C VAL A 176 -0.51 -5.17 -8.84
N ILE A 177 -0.86 -6.22 -8.09
CA ILE A 177 -0.86 -7.61 -8.58
C ILE A 177 -1.80 -7.79 -9.76
N PRO A 178 -3.08 -7.35 -9.72
CA PRO A 178 -3.97 -7.37 -10.87
C PRO A 178 -3.45 -6.56 -12.08
N ALA A 179 -2.83 -5.39 -11.84
CA ALA A 179 -2.28 -4.57 -12.90
C ALA A 179 -1.08 -5.24 -13.60
N VAL A 180 -0.20 -5.90 -12.84
CA VAL A 180 0.90 -6.71 -13.39
C VAL A 180 0.35 -7.86 -14.23
N ALA A 181 -0.65 -8.60 -13.73
CA ALA A 181 -1.28 -9.69 -14.46
C ALA A 181 -1.89 -9.20 -15.80
N CYS A 182 -2.58 -8.06 -15.79
CA CYS A 182 -3.10 -7.42 -16.99
C CYS A 182 -1.99 -7.11 -18.00
N ALA A 183 -0.93 -6.44 -17.56
CA ALA A 183 0.18 -6.06 -18.42
C ALA A 183 0.87 -7.28 -19.04
N ILE A 184 1.03 -8.38 -18.28
CA ILE A 184 1.57 -9.64 -18.80
C ILE A 184 0.65 -10.24 -19.86
N ILE A 185 -0.65 -10.27 -19.64
CA ILE A 185 -1.62 -10.79 -20.62
C ILE A 185 -1.57 -9.99 -21.93
N VAL A 186 -1.49 -8.67 -21.84
CA VAL A 186 -1.35 -7.79 -23.02
C VAL A 186 -0.04 -8.09 -23.77
N LEU A 187 1.07 -8.27 -23.05
CA LEU A 187 2.37 -8.61 -23.64
C LEU A 187 2.36 -9.98 -24.33
N VAL A 188 1.73 -10.98 -23.71
CA VAL A 188 1.54 -12.30 -24.29
C VAL A 188 0.67 -12.20 -25.55
N GLY A 189 -0.43 -11.44 -25.49
CA GLY A 189 -1.25 -11.17 -26.67
C GLY A 189 -0.46 -10.52 -27.82
N HIS A 190 0.41 -9.56 -27.49
CA HIS A 190 1.30 -8.94 -28.48
C HIS A 190 2.30 -9.93 -29.08
N HIS A 191 2.86 -10.83 -28.26
CA HIS A 191 3.82 -11.85 -28.74
C HIS A 191 3.18 -12.84 -29.76
N PHE A 192 1.87 -13.08 -29.64
CA PHE A 192 1.12 -13.96 -30.57
C PHE A 192 0.35 -13.18 -31.65
N ASP A 193 0.69 -11.92 -31.91
CA ASP A 193 0.00 -11.03 -32.84
C ASP A 193 -1.52 -10.87 -32.57
N MET A 194 -1.94 -11.11 -31.35
CA MET A 194 -3.33 -11.03 -30.87
C MET A 194 -3.51 -9.91 -29.83
N MET A 195 -2.89 -8.75 -30.05
CA MET A 195 -2.86 -7.64 -29.09
C MET A 195 -4.28 -7.14 -28.72
N ALA A 196 -5.21 -7.10 -29.68
CA ALA A 196 -6.60 -6.72 -29.42
C ALA A 196 -7.28 -7.67 -28.41
N VAL A 197 -7.03 -8.97 -28.51
CA VAL A 197 -7.54 -9.97 -27.56
C VAL A 197 -6.91 -9.75 -26.18
N GLY A 198 -5.60 -9.47 -26.12
CA GLY A 198 -4.90 -9.12 -24.88
C GLY A 198 -5.50 -7.88 -24.19
N MET A 199 -5.89 -6.86 -24.98
CA MET A 199 -6.54 -5.64 -24.47
C MET A 199 -7.94 -5.87 -23.91
N ILE A 200 -8.63 -6.93 -24.31
CA ILE A 200 -9.95 -7.29 -23.76
C ILE A 200 -9.79 -8.22 -22.55
N ILE A 201 -9.00 -9.28 -22.69
CA ILE A 201 -8.84 -10.29 -21.63
C ILE A 201 -8.05 -9.76 -20.46
N GLY A 202 -7.00 -8.96 -20.70
CA GLY A 202 -6.14 -8.40 -19.65
C GLY A 202 -6.93 -7.61 -18.60
N PRO A 203 -7.69 -6.58 -18.97
CA PRO A 203 -8.54 -5.84 -18.05
C PRO A 203 -9.57 -6.72 -17.33
N LEU A 204 -10.22 -7.65 -18.04
CA LEU A 204 -11.21 -8.55 -17.43
C LEU A 204 -10.61 -9.41 -16.33
N VAL A 205 -9.43 -9.99 -16.57
CA VAL A 205 -8.71 -10.77 -15.55
C VAL A 205 -8.26 -9.89 -14.40
N SER A 206 -7.75 -8.68 -14.70
CA SER A 206 -7.34 -7.72 -13.67
C SER A 206 -8.51 -7.30 -12.77
N ILE A 207 -9.64 -6.94 -13.39
CA ILE A 207 -10.86 -6.57 -12.65
C ILE A 207 -11.33 -7.73 -11.78
N PHE A 208 -11.38 -8.95 -12.34
CA PHE A 208 -11.79 -10.14 -11.61
C PHE A 208 -10.87 -10.40 -10.40
N LEU A 209 -9.55 -10.34 -10.56
CA LEU A 209 -8.58 -10.52 -9.47
C LEU A 209 -8.71 -9.43 -8.41
N ALA A 210 -8.90 -8.17 -8.82
CA ALA A 210 -9.10 -7.07 -7.90
C ALA A 210 -10.40 -7.22 -7.10
N LEU A 211 -11.50 -7.59 -7.75
CA LEU A 211 -12.79 -7.85 -7.10
C LEU A 211 -12.72 -9.05 -6.16
N LEU A 212 -12.04 -10.13 -6.55
CA LEU A 212 -11.77 -11.24 -5.65
C LEU A 212 -11.01 -10.79 -4.39
N GLY A 213 -10.00 -9.94 -4.57
CA GLY A 213 -9.27 -9.35 -3.45
C GLY A 213 -10.18 -8.55 -2.50
N ILE A 214 -11.10 -7.76 -3.06
CA ILE A 214 -12.09 -6.99 -2.30
C ILE A 214 -13.05 -7.92 -1.55
N TRP A 215 -13.61 -8.92 -2.20
CA TRP A 215 -14.61 -9.82 -1.62
C TRP A 215 -14.01 -10.81 -0.62
N ALA A 216 -12.81 -11.32 -0.89
CA ALA A 216 -12.08 -12.19 0.02
C ALA A 216 -11.47 -11.43 1.21
N GLY A 217 -11.49 -10.08 1.19
CA GLY A 217 -10.81 -9.26 2.19
C GLY A 217 -9.30 -9.44 2.19
N TRP A 218 -8.72 -9.83 1.03
CA TRP A 218 -7.30 -10.05 0.91
C TRP A 218 -6.56 -8.73 1.06
N ARG A 219 -5.64 -8.70 2.01
CA ARG A 219 -4.75 -7.56 2.25
C ARG A 219 -3.31 -8.01 2.12
N VAL A 220 -2.49 -7.16 1.53
CA VAL A 220 -1.04 -7.37 1.50
C VAL A 220 -0.49 -6.87 2.83
N PRO A 221 0.13 -7.73 3.67
CA PRO A 221 0.62 -7.32 4.98
C PRO A 221 1.68 -6.22 4.84
N ALA A 222 1.55 -5.15 5.62
CA ALA A 222 2.44 -3.98 5.60
C ALA A 222 3.86 -4.32 6.08
N TYR A 223 3.97 -5.27 7.01
CA TYR A 223 5.24 -5.70 7.57
C TYR A 223 5.49 -7.15 7.19
N GLN A 224 6.51 -7.36 6.39
CA GLN A 224 7.07 -8.68 6.16
C GLN A 224 8.45 -8.70 6.81
N ASP A 225 8.56 -9.26 8.01
CA ASP A 225 9.83 -9.64 8.62
C ASP A 225 10.45 -10.85 7.89
N TRP A 226 10.28 -10.86 6.57
CA TRP A 226 10.79 -11.92 5.72
C TRP A 226 12.27 -11.67 5.43
N ALA A 227 13.09 -12.02 6.41
CA ALA A 227 14.54 -12.03 6.28
C ALA A 227 15.04 -13.49 6.40
N PRO A 228 14.79 -14.38 5.41
CA PRO A 228 15.07 -15.81 5.52
C PRO A 228 16.54 -16.09 5.83
N ILE A 229 17.45 -15.22 5.40
CA ILE A 229 18.89 -15.34 5.69
C ILE A 229 19.17 -15.04 7.16
N ASN A 230 18.54 -14.02 7.75
CA ASN A 230 18.69 -13.68 9.16
C ASN A 230 18.00 -14.71 10.07
N ASP A 231 16.82 -15.19 9.67
CA ASP A 231 16.07 -16.20 10.41
C ASP A 231 16.79 -17.55 10.45
N THR A 232 17.35 -18.00 9.32
CA THR A 232 18.17 -19.21 9.28
C THR A 232 19.45 -19.04 10.10
N ALA A 233 20.13 -17.91 10.03
CA ALA A 233 21.30 -17.61 10.85
C ALA A 233 20.97 -17.56 12.36
N ALA A 234 19.82 -17.00 12.72
CA ALA A 234 19.32 -16.98 14.09
C ALA A 234 18.97 -18.40 14.57
N GLN A 235 18.30 -19.19 13.76
CA GLN A 235 17.97 -20.59 14.06
C GLN A 235 19.24 -21.45 14.20
N VAL A 236 20.23 -21.29 13.31
CA VAL A 236 21.52 -21.97 13.41
C VAL A 236 22.24 -21.59 14.71
N LYS A 237 22.28 -20.31 15.10
CA LYS A 237 22.84 -19.87 16.38
C LYS A 237 22.13 -20.49 17.58
N VAL A 238 20.80 -20.58 17.55
CA VAL A 238 20.02 -21.22 18.62
C VAL A 238 20.30 -22.71 18.70
N LEU A 239 20.34 -23.41 17.53
CA LEU A 239 20.67 -24.82 17.46
C LEU A 239 22.11 -25.10 17.92
N ALA A 240 23.08 -24.30 17.48
CA ALA A 240 24.47 -24.39 17.92
C ALA A 240 24.60 -24.20 19.43
N LYS A 241 23.94 -23.19 19.99
CA LYS A 241 23.91 -22.94 21.44
C LYS A 241 23.22 -24.07 22.20
N LYS A 242 22.16 -24.66 21.63
CA LYS A 242 21.46 -25.82 22.22
C LYS A 242 22.33 -27.09 22.18
N ALA A 243 23.06 -27.31 21.09
CA ALA A 243 24.03 -28.41 20.95
C ALA A 243 25.20 -28.24 21.92
N GLU A 244 25.77 -27.04 22.05
CA GLU A 244 26.81 -26.70 23.01
C GLU A 244 26.35 -26.91 24.46
N ASN A 245 25.17 -26.48 24.81
CA ASN A 245 24.59 -26.69 26.13
C ASN A 245 24.36 -28.18 26.42
N LYS A 246 23.92 -28.94 25.42
CA LYS A 246 23.74 -30.41 25.52
C LYS A 246 25.06 -31.12 25.70
N SER A 247 26.10 -30.77 24.92
CA SER A 247 27.46 -31.34 25.05
C SER A 247 28.08 -30.99 26.42
N ARG A 248 27.92 -29.75 26.88
CA ARG A 248 28.34 -29.33 28.23
C ARG A 248 27.57 -30.07 29.34
N ALA A 249 26.29 -30.35 29.14
CA ALA A 249 25.50 -31.13 30.12
C ALA A 249 25.94 -32.60 30.18
N VAL A 250 26.24 -33.23 29.02
CA VAL A 250 26.76 -34.56 28.96
C VAL A 250 28.17 -34.62 29.56
N GLY A 251 29.04 -33.66 29.21
CA GLY A 251 30.38 -33.57 29.82
C GLY A 251 30.32 -33.43 31.35
N ARG A 252 29.35 -32.66 31.90
CA ARG A 252 29.12 -32.52 33.32
C ARG A 252 28.64 -33.81 34.01
N ARG A 253 27.91 -34.68 33.31
CA ARG A 253 27.45 -35.98 33.85
C ARG A 253 28.60 -37.02 33.94
N LEU A 254 29.56 -36.92 33.00
CA LEU A 254 30.71 -37.81 32.92
C LEU A 254 31.90 -37.34 33.79
N GLU A 255 31.77 -36.18 34.44
CA GLU A 255 32.85 -35.59 35.24
C GLU A 255 33.08 -36.38 36.56
N PRO A 256 34.33 -36.76 36.86
CA PRO A 256 34.69 -37.39 38.14
C PRO A 256 34.35 -36.50 39.31
N HIS A 257 33.91 -37.12 40.42
CA HIS A 257 33.45 -36.38 41.63
C HIS A 257 34.48 -35.35 42.16
N ARG A 258 35.79 -35.64 42.05
CA ARG A 258 36.89 -34.74 42.44
C ARG A 258 36.92 -33.42 41.63
N VAL A 259 36.66 -33.50 40.32
CA VAL A 259 36.66 -32.33 39.41
C VAL A 259 35.39 -31.50 39.66
N ARG A 260 34.29 -32.17 39.94
CA ARG A 260 33.01 -31.54 40.23
C ARG A 260 33.07 -30.71 41.51
N SER A 261 33.68 -31.27 42.59
CA SER A 261 33.85 -30.57 43.87
C SER A 261 34.86 -29.42 43.81
N TRP A 262 35.93 -29.57 43.02
CA TRP A 262 36.89 -28.49 42.78
C TRP A 262 36.25 -27.32 42.01
N ARG A 263 35.47 -27.58 40.99
CA ARG A 263 34.76 -26.55 40.21
C ARG A 263 33.71 -25.84 41.05
N HIS A 264 32.96 -26.53 41.91
CA HIS A 264 32.02 -25.91 42.85
C HIS A 264 32.73 -24.90 43.76
N ARG A 265 33.86 -25.29 44.34
CA ARG A 265 34.67 -24.39 45.20
C ARG A 265 35.20 -23.18 44.44
N GLN A 266 35.63 -23.35 43.16
CA GLN A 266 36.11 -22.25 42.34
C GLN A 266 34.95 -21.27 41.99
N MET A 267 33.76 -21.79 41.71
CA MET A 267 32.59 -21.01 41.37
C MET A 267 32.10 -20.21 42.62
N GLU A 268 32.08 -20.79 43.78
CA GLU A 268 31.76 -20.14 45.02
C GLU A 268 32.77 -19.02 45.37
N ALA A 269 34.06 -19.29 45.24
CA ALA A 269 35.11 -18.29 45.43
C ALA A 269 35.01 -17.13 44.41
N ALA A 270 34.65 -17.41 43.15
CA ALA A 270 34.45 -16.39 42.14
C ALA A 270 33.19 -15.55 42.42
N LEU A 271 32.11 -16.18 42.90
CA LEU A 271 30.89 -15.48 43.33
C LEU A 271 31.13 -14.56 44.50
N GLN A 272 31.86 -15.06 45.53
CA GLN A 272 32.23 -14.24 46.69
C GLN A 272 33.07 -13.03 46.30
N ARG A 273 34.08 -13.20 45.43
CA ARG A 273 34.91 -12.09 44.90
C ARG A 273 34.06 -11.07 44.14
N ARG A 274 33.04 -11.53 43.43
CA ARG A 274 32.12 -10.65 42.68
C ARG A 274 31.22 -9.86 43.62
N ILE A 275 30.68 -10.50 44.66
CA ILE A 275 29.87 -9.85 45.70
C ILE A 275 30.70 -8.82 46.46
N GLU A 276 31.94 -9.18 46.90
CA GLU A 276 32.86 -8.23 47.54
C GLU A 276 33.19 -7.04 46.65
N LYS A 277 33.39 -7.26 45.36
CA LYS A 277 33.66 -6.19 44.39
C LYS A 277 32.45 -5.27 44.20
N GLU A 278 31.24 -5.83 44.13
CA GLU A 278 30.01 -5.04 44.08
C GLU A 278 29.74 -4.26 45.38
N VAL A 279 30.02 -4.87 46.53
CA VAL A 279 29.91 -4.20 47.83
C VAL A 279 30.95 -3.07 47.96
N ARG A 280 32.21 -3.29 47.56
CA ARG A 280 33.27 -2.25 47.56
C ARG A 280 33.00 -1.14 46.56
N SER A 281 32.39 -1.42 45.41
CA SER A 281 32.13 -0.41 44.39
C SER A 281 30.94 0.52 44.72
N GLY A 282 30.24 0.29 45.84
CA GLY A 282 29.09 1.10 46.23
C GLY A 282 27.92 1.08 45.24
N LYS A 283 28.05 0.30 44.18
CA LYS A 283 27.00 0.11 43.19
C LYS A 283 25.95 -0.86 43.73
N ARG A 284 25.14 -0.37 44.67
CA ARG A 284 23.81 -0.95 44.86
C ARG A 284 23.06 -0.77 43.56
N ARG A 285 23.06 -1.79 42.70
CA ARG A 285 22.02 -1.92 41.69
C ARG A 285 20.71 -2.09 42.46
N GLY A 286 19.99 -0.96 42.53
CA GLY A 286 18.62 -0.81 42.86
C GLY A 286 17.84 -2.08 43.23
N ILE A 287 17.70 -2.29 44.50
CA ILE A 287 16.32 -2.32 44.99
C ILE A 287 15.77 -0.97 44.54
N VAL A 288 14.86 -1.01 43.57
CA VAL A 288 14.08 0.13 43.15
C VAL A 288 13.60 0.75 44.46
N LYS A 289 14.19 1.87 44.88
CA LYS A 289 13.53 2.75 45.79
C LYS A 289 12.31 3.20 45.03
N VAL A 290 11.20 2.47 45.20
CA VAL A 290 9.89 2.96 44.83
C VAL A 290 9.78 4.26 45.64
N ASN A 291 10.07 5.36 44.93
CA ASN A 291 10.06 6.67 45.53
C ASN A 291 8.62 6.89 46.00
N ALA A 292 8.39 7.18 47.26
CA ALA A 292 7.05 7.44 47.78
C ALA A 292 6.28 8.46 46.95
N GLU A 293 6.99 9.40 46.29
CA GLU A 293 6.44 10.31 45.28
C GLU A 293 5.95 9.66 43.97
N SER A 294 6.55 8.55 43.53
CA SER A 294 6.06 7.88 42.32
C SER A 294 4.83 7.03 42.63
N VAL A 295 4.71 6.47 43.82
CA VAL A 295 3.50 5.79 44.29
C VAL A 295 2.36 6.79 44.53
N GLY A 296 2.67 7.95 45.09
CA GLY A 296 1.74 9.06 45.28
C GLY A 296 1.13 9.49 43.91
N ARG A 297 1.97 9.76 42.92
CA ARG A 297 1.51 10.16 41.58
C ARG A 297 0.65 9.11 40.87
N VAL A 298 0.95 7.83 41.03
CA VAL A 298 0.10 6.75 40.46
C VAL A 298 -1.22 6.63 41.22
N LEU A 299 -1.22 6.83 42.55
CA LEU A 299 -2.44 6.84 43.36
C LEU A 299 -3.32 8.08 43.02
N ASP A 300 -2.72 9.23 42.79
CA ASP A 300 -3.43 10.47 42.41
C ASP A 300 -4.08 10.31 41.05
N VAL A 301 -3.39 9.73 40.03
CA VAL A 301 -3.93 9.46 38.73
C VAL A 301 -5.06 8.41 38.81
N LEU A 302 -4.94 7.40 39.64
CA LEU A 302 -6.00 6.40 39.83
C LEU A 302 -7.21 6.97 40.57
N CYS A 303 -7.02 7.89 41.54
CA CYS A 303 -8.09 8.62 42.21
C CYS A 303 -8.83 9.55 41.22
N GLU A 304 -8.09 10.29 40.39
CA GLU A 304 -8.64 11.19 39.39
C GLU A 304 -9.43 10.43 38.33
N PHE A 305 -8.95 9.25 37.90
CA PHE A 305 -9.68 8.35 36.99
C PHE A 305 -10.92 7.76 37.63
N GLY A 306 -10.85 7.44 38.93
CA GLY A 306 -12.01 6.95 39.71
C GLY A 306 -13.10 8.00 39.90
N THR A 307 -12.74 9.27 40.13
CA THR A 307 -13.69 10.38 40.21
C THR A 307 -14.34 10.72 38.88
N GLN A 308 -13.60 10.66 37.76
CA GLN A 308 -14.16 10.83 36.42
C GLN A 308 -15.12 9.69 36.04
N LEU A 309 -14.83 8.45 36.40
CA LEU A 309 -15.74 7.30 36.20
C LEU A 309 -17.03 7.41 37.04
N CYS A 310 -16.92 7.89 38.28
CA CYS A 310 -18.09 8.16 39.11
C CYS A 310 -18.95 9.31 38.56
N ALA A 311 -18.34 10.38 38.06
CA ALA A 311 -19.03 11.50 37.43
C ALA A 311 -19.74 11.07 36.14
N PHE A 312 -19.11 10.20 35.31
CA PHE A 312 -19.69 9.64 34.12
C PHE A 312 -20.85 8.69 34.42
N GLY A 313 -20.74 7.90 35.50
CA GLY A 313 -21.82 7.02 35.98
C GLY A 313 -23.04 7.80 36.50
N LEU A 314 -22.83 8.96 37.12
CA LEU A 314 -23.91 9.87 37.56
C LEU A 314 -24.58 10.54 36.36
N GLN A 315 -23.84 10.96 35.34
CA GLN A 315 -24.43 11.49 34.11
C GLN A 315 -25.25 10.46 33.33
N LEU A 316 -24.79 9.21 33.24
CA LEU A 316 -25.54 8.11 32.63
C LEU A 316 -26.83 7.81 33.40
N ARG A 317 -26.80 7.90 34.71
CA ARG A 317 -28.00 7.70 35.55
C ARG A 317 -29.04 8.82 35.38
N GLN A 318 -28.58 10.06 35.21
CA GLN A 318 -29.47 11.21 34.88
C GLN A 318 -30.02 11.07 33.46
N PHE A 319 -29.26 10.56 32.51
CA PHE A 319 -29.71 10.32 31.13
C PHE A 319 -30.75 9.20 31.06
N CYS A 320 -30.58 8.11 31.81
CA CYS A 320 -31.59 7.06 31.93
C CYS A 320 -32.89 7.50 32.62
N LEU A 321 -32.83 8.45 33.54
CA LEU A 321 -34.03 8.98 34.19
C LEU A 321 -34.80 10.00 33.32
N LEU A 322 -34.15 10.59 32.32
CA LEU A 322 -34.79 11.53 31.36
C LEU A 322 -35.44 10.81 30.17
N PHE A 323 -35.06 9.59 29.85
CA PHE A 323 -35.62 8.81 28.74
C PHE A 323 -36.47 7.60 29.14
N GLY A 324 -36.73 7.43 30.45
CA GLY A 324 -37.54 6.36 31.02
C GLY A 324 -38.95 6.83 31.43
N ARG A 325 -39.57 7.70 30.64
CA ARG A 325 -41.01 8.00 30.71
C ARG A 325 -41.65 7.98 29.36
#